data_84f49ffd0aff08db1c6e24032b0c09b0
#
_entry.id   84f49ffd0aff08db1c6e24032b0c09b0
#
_cell.length_a   1.000
_cell.length_b   1.000
_cell.length_c   1.000
_cell.angle_alpha   90.00
_cell.angle_beta   90.00
_cell.angle_gamma   90.00
#
_symmetry.space_group_name_H-M   'P 1'
#
loop_
_entity.id
_entity.type
_entity.pdbx_description
1 polymer ?
#
loop_
_entity_poly.entity_id
_entity_poly.type
_entity_poly.pdbx_seq_one_letter_code
_entity_poly.pdbx_strand_id
1 'polypeptide(L)'
;MEKEFCCTPDFPVVQTNYGPVRGYRFREISSFKGIPYGRAVRFHAPQPPQPWAEPLDASSYGCVCPLLSIDKPSGELRVPHRYWVQDEDCLNLNIWTPACDAQKRPVMVWLHGGGFFAGSSIEQVAYEGGNMAREGDCVVVSLNHRLNILGYLDLSDFGEEYANSGNAGGDDIILALQWVRDNIAAFGGDPGCVTVFGQSGGGAKVTTLLQTPAADGLYHRAMIMSGVLEGLLNDSVGSGRDCVQALMQELGVQTAQQLETVPYHQLAQAYRNVSPALKAKGANVGQSPHPNRFYLGDPLNNGSGFRPETADIPVLIGTVYSEFYGFFDGLKGVGPEEAVGLSAAETLREQFRTAYPHRPEEDLLLADTSFRAPTIKYVRERAKAGGKVYSYLFDQDFPLMGKSTPWHCADIPFVFHNTELVPVCAFEGAKQLEAEIFGAVMQFARTGAPGWAASTEDVEQTMLFGPQSRLVQNHDHALIEALAPFTDLRMKKATRAGGQIQH
;
A
#
# COMPACT_ATOMS: atom_id res chain seq x y z
N MET A 1 -21.11 -24.23 -13.97
CA MET A 1 -21.14 -24.90 -12.66
C MET A 1 -21.76 -23.95 -11.66
N GLU A 2 -22.88 -24.34 -11.05
CA GLU A 2 -23.45 -23.59 -9.93
C GLU A 2 -22.41 -23.53 -8.80
N LYS A 3 -22.12 -22.31 -8.35
CA LYS A 3 -21.18 -22.06 -7.25
C LYS A 3 -21.93 -22.31 -5.94
N GLU A 4 -21.88 -23.52 -5.45
CA GLU A 4 -22.54 -23.90 -4.21
C GLU A 4 -21.71 -23.43 -3.02
N PHE A 5 -22.34 -22.72 -2.09
CA PHE A 5 -21.74 -22.37 -0.81
C PHE A 5 -21.84 -23.59 0.11
N CYS A 6 -20.77 -24.35 0.21
CA CYS A 6 -20.66 -25.45 1.16
C CYS A 6 -20.16 -24.94 2.51
N CYS A 7 -21.07 -24.68 3.44
CA CYS A 7 -20.75 -24.71 4.86
C CYS A 7 -20.70 -26.18 5.28
N THR A 8 -19.51 -26.77 5.33
CA THR A 8 -19.35 -28.10 5.90
C THR A 8 -19.26 -28.02 7.42
N PRO A 9 -19.76 -29.01 8.18
CA PRO A 9 -19.57 -29.06 9.63
C PRO A 9 -18.10 -29.20 10.05
N ASP A 10 -17.21 -29.52 9.11
CA ASP A 10 -15.77 -29.66 9.35
C ASP A 10 -15.05 -28.33 9.09
N PHE A 11 -15.16 -27.42 10.04
CA PHE A 11 -14.39 -26.19 10.02
C PHE A 11 -12.91 -26.48 10.29
N PRO A 12 -11.97 -25.98 9.46
CA PRO A 12 -10.56 -26.18 9.72
C PRO A 12 -10.15 -25.50 11.03
N VAL A 13 -9.50 -26.27 11.91
CA VAL A 13 -8.91 -25.76 13.16
C VAL A 13 -7.40 -25.89 13.05
N VAL A 14 -6.70 -24.78 13.25
CA VAL A 14 -5.23 -24.68 13.16
C VAL A 14 -4.69 -24.25 14.53
N GLN A 15 -3.66 -24.96 14.99
CA GLN A 15 -2.96 -24.59 16.22
C GLN A 15 -1.91 -23.53 15.91
N THR A 16 -2.03 -22.38 16.56
CA THR A 16 -1.01 -21.32 16.58
C THR A 16 -0.24 -21.34 17.90
N ASN A 17 0.83 -20.55 17.99
CA ASN A 17 1.57 -20.36 19.23
C ASN A 17 0.75 -19.72 20.37
N TYR A 18 -0.38 -19.10 20.02
CA TYR A 18 -1.24 -18.42 20.98
C TYR A 18 -2.51 -19.19 21.32
N GLY A 19 -2.91 -20.15 20.52
CA GLY A 19 -4.08 -20.98 20.74
C GLY A 19 -4.66 -21.50 19.43
N PRO A 20 -5.66 -22.38 19.48
CA PRO A 20 -6.33 -22.92 18.29
C PRO A 20 -7.20 -21.83 17.63
N VAL A 21 -7.22 -21.83 16.29
CA VAL A 21 -8.03 -20.90 15.47
C VAL A 21 -8.92 -21.71 14.55
N ARG A 22 -10.23 -21.46 14.55
CA ARG A 22 -11.21 -22.12 13.71
C ARG A 22 -11.64 -21.20 12.59
N GLY A 23 -11.38 -21.60 11.33
CA GLY A 23 -11.81 -20.92 10.12
C GLY A 23 -13.03 -21.57 9.47
N TYR A 24 -13.24 -21.25 8.20
CA TYR A 24 -14.25 -21.89 7.34
C TYR A 24 -13.65 -22.23 5.97
N ARG A 25 -14.31 -23.09 5.21
CA ARG A 25 -13.90 -23.46 3.87
C ARG A 25 -14.93 -23.00 2.84
N PHE A 26 -14.45 -22.32 1.81
CA PHE A 26 -15.26 -21.86 0.70
C PHE A 26 -14.48 -22.00 -0.61
N ARG A 27 -15.11 -22.63 -1.63
CA ARG A 27 -14.48 -22.88 -2.93
C ARG A 27 -13.08 -23.46 -2.82
N GLU A 28 -12.93 -24.49 -2.00
CA GLU A 28 -11.67 -25.20 -1.74
C GLU A 28 -10.59 -24.42 -0.97
N ILE A 29 -10.85 -23.16 -0.63
CA ILE A 29 -9.95 -22.33 0.17
C ILE A 29 -10.39 -22.30 1.63
N SER A 30 -9.46 -22.60 2.52
CA SER A 30 -9.61 -22.37 3.96
C SER A 30 -9.34 -20.91 4.27
N SER A 31 -10.29 -20.27 4.95
CA SER A 31 -10.24 -18.85 5.29
C SER A 31 -10.30 -18.66 6.80
N PHE A 32 -9.43 -17.84 7.33
CA PHE A 32 -9.37 -17.45 8.74
C PHE A 32 -9.31 -15.94 8.80
N LYS A 33 -10.26 -15.31 9.48
CA LYS A 33 -10.42 -13.85 9.48
C LYS A 33 -10.39 -13.30 10.89
N GLY A 34 -9.83 -12.09 11.07
CA GLY A 34 -9.82 -11.41 12.35
C GLY A 34 -8.95 -12.07 13.41
N ILE A 35 -7.89 -12.80 13.02
CA ILE A 35 -6.97 -13.41 13.99
C ILE A 35 -6.15 -12.30 14.67
N PRO A 36 -6.17 -12.15 16.00
CA PRO A 36 -5.34 -11.17 16.69
C PRO A 36 -3.86 -11.58 16.59
N TYR A 37 -3.02 -10.69 16.06
CA TYR A 37 -1.58 -10.85 16.06
C TYR A 37 -0.90 -10.02 17.15
N GLY A 38 -1.62 -9.08 17.74
CA GLY A 38 -1.11 -8.19 18.76
C GLY A 38 -2.22 -7.44 19.50
N ARG A 39 -1.80 -6.66 20.48
CA ARG A 39 -2.59 -5.68 21.22
C ARG A 39 -1.72 -4.47 21.49
N ALA A 40 -2.31 -3.30 21.60
CA ALA A 40 -1.57 -2.08 21.91
C ALA A 40 -2.35 -1.18 22.85
N VAL A 41 -1.64 -0.53 23.77
CA VAL A 41 -2.08 0.70 24.39
C VAL A 41 -1.77 1.84 23.43
N ARG A 42 -2.63 2.84 23.37
CA ARG A 42 -2.47 3.99 22.47
C ARG A 42 -1.07 4.62 22.64
N PHE A 43 -0.38 4.86 21.51
CA PHE A 43 0.97 5.42 21.39
C PHE A 43 2.11 4.52 21.83
N HIS A 44 1.86 3.40 22.51
CA HIS A 44 2.89 2.46 22.92
C HIS A 44 3.23 1.45 21.81
N ALA A 45 4.41 0.84 21.95
CA ALA A 45 4.78 -0.31 21.13
C ALA A 45 3.77 -1.46 21.31
N PRO A 46 3.41 -2.18 20.21
CA PRO A 46 2.48 -3.29 20.31
C PRO A 46 3.09 -4.47 21.07
N GLN A 47 2.22 -5.28 21.64
CA GLN A 47 2.58 -6.50 22.37
C GLN A 47 1.90 -7.72 21.74
N PRO A 48 2.50 -8.90 21.79
CA PRO A 48 1.84 -10.14 21.38
C PRO A 48 0.48 -10.32 22.06
N PRO A 49 -0.46 -11.06 21.40
CA PRO A 49 -1.75 -11.33 22.03
C PRO A 49 -1.60 -12.24 23.25
N GLN A 50 -2.57 -12.23 24.16
CA GLN A 50 -2.64 -13.21 25.23
C GLN A 50 -3.00 -14.59 24.67
N PRO A 51 -2.34 -15.66 25.13
CA PRO A 51 -2.73 -17.01 24.73
C PRO A 51 -4.18 -17.34 25.13
N TRP A 52 -4.82 -18.19 24.31
CA TRP A 52 -6.18 -18.70 24.57
C TRP A 52 -6.22 -20.22 24.45
N ALA A 53 -7.16 -20.84 25.19
CA ALA A 53 -7.28 -22.30 25.24
C ALA A 53 -8.35 -22.85 24.29
N GLU A 54 -9.48 -22.15 24.18
CA GLU A 54 -10.61 -22.58 23.32
C GLU A 54 -10.40 -22.08 21.88
N PRO A 55 -10.91 -22.80 20.85
CA PRO A 55 -10.77 -22.36 19.48
C PRO A 55 -11.38 -20.97 19.24
N LEU A 56 -10.53 -20.01 18.87
CA LEU A 56 -10.97 -18.68 18.43
C LEU A 56 -11.78 -18.81 17.13
N ASP A 57 -12.98 -18.25 17.10
CA ASP A 57 -13.79 -18.20 15.90
C ASP A 57 -13.27 -17.14 14.93
N ALA A 58 -12.61 -17.57 13.87
CA ALA A 58 -12.06 -16.74 12.80
C ALA A 58 -12.94 -16.78 11.53
N SER A 59 -14.24 -16.80 11.68
CA SER A 59 -15.20 -16.81 10.54
C SER A 59 -15.56 -15.41 10.05
N SER A 60 -15.28 -14.34 10.81
CA SER A 60 -15.58 -12.95 10.46
C SER A 60 -14.36 -12.04 10.61
N TYR A 61 -14.36 -10.96 9.83
CA TYR A 61 -13.31 -9.95 9.94
C TYR A 61 -13.30 -9.28 11.33
N GLY A 62 -12.13 -8.98 11.84
CA GLY A 62 -11.94 -8.16 13.04
C GLY A 62 -12.16 -6.67 12.77
N CYS A 63 -12.08 -5.86 13.82
CA CYS A 63 -12.20 -4.40 13.71
C CYS A 63 -11.07 -3.81 12.84
N VAL A 64 -11.37 -2.68 12.21
CA VAL A 64 -10.39 -1.89 11.47
C VAL A 64 -10.00 -0.65 12.28
N CYS A 65 -8.84 -0.05 11.97
CA CYS A 65 -8.37 1.13 12.69
C CYS A 65 -9.35 2.30 12.53
N PRO A 66 -9.67 3.04 13.59
CA PRO A 66 -10.53 4.20 13.52
C PRO A 66 -9.97 5.30 12.61
N LEU A 67 -10.82 5.90 11.80
CA LEU A 67 -10.49 7.02 10.93
C LEU A 67 -10.66 8.37 11.65
N LEU A 68 -9.89 9.36 11.23
CA LEU A 68 -10.01 10.73 11.76
C LEU A 68 -11.34 11.39 11.40
N SER A 69 -11.95 10.99 10.28
CA SER A 69 -13.28 11.44 9.84
C SER A 69 -14.04 10.22 9.33
N ILE A 70 -15.23 9.99 9.85
CA ILE A 70 -16.10 8.85 9.51
C ILE A 70 -17.32 9.27 8.66
N ASP A 71 -17.48 10.56 8.43
CA ASP A 71 -18.64 11.17 7.77
C ASP A 71 -18.51 11.22 6.23
N LYS A 72 -17.35 10.85 5.72
CA LYS A 72 -17.08 10.83 4.27
C LYS A 72 -16.43 9.51 3.87
N PRO A 73 -16.83 8.95 2.71
CA PRO A 73 -16.10 7.84 2.11
C PRO A 73 -14.65 8.25 1.86
N SER A 74 -13.71 7.36 2.18
CA SER A 74 -12.30 7.52 1.85
C SER A 74 -11.90 6.51 0.78
N GLY A 75 -10.87 6.85 0.00
CA GLY A 75 -10.30 5.95 -0.99
C GLY A 75 -10.96 6.02 -2.38
N GLU A 76 -10.54 5.13 -3.24
CA GLU A 76 -10.97 5.02 -4.62
C GLU A 76 -12.33 4.32 -4.70
N LEU A 77 -13.34 4.96 -5.32
CA LEU A 77 -14.73 4.47 -5.33
C LEU A 77 -15.13 3.75 -6.63
N ARG A 78 -14.23 3.58 -7.60
CA ARG A 78 -14.49 2.84 -8.85
C ARG A 78 -14.47 1.32 -8.64
N VAL A 79 -13.94 0.87 -7.51
CA VAL A 79 -13.97 -0.50 -7.03
C VAL A 79 -14.91 -0.59 -5.83
N PRO A 80 -15.74 -1.64 -5.70
CA PRO A 80 -16.62 -1.78 -4.53
C PRO A 80 -15.84 -1.80 -3.21
N HIS A 81 -16.27 -0.95 -2.27
CA HIS A 81 -15.65 -0.78 -0.96
C HIS A 81 -16.50 -1.41 0.15
N ARG A 82 -15.83 -1.86 1.21
CA ARG A 82 -16.43 -2.32 2.45
C ARG A 82 -16.13 -1.33 3.56
N TYR A 83 -17.17 -0.95 4.30
CA TYR A 83 -17.04 -0.22 5.54
C TYR A 83 -17.27 -1.19 6.69
N TRP A 84 -16.47 -1.11 7.77
CA TRP A 84 -16.49 -2.09 8.84
C TRP A 84 -16.43 -1.41 10.20
N VAL A 85 -16.65 -2.21 11.26
CA VAL A 85 -16.56 -1.72 12.64
C VAL A 85 -15.16 -1.22 12.92
N GLN A 86 -15.06 0.02 13.42
CA GLN A 86 -13.82 0.68 13.77
C GLN A 86 -13.59 0.57 15.29
N ASP A 87 -12.42 0.13 15.68
CA ASP A 87 -11.98 0.04 17.07
C ASP A 87 -10.45 0.15 17.14
N GLU A 88 -9.92 0.63 18.27
CA GLU A 88 -8.48 0.66 18.51
C GLU A 88 -7.90 -0.75 18.70
N ASP A 89 -8.72 -1.74 19.06
CA ASP A 89 -8.37 -3.16 19.02
C ASP A 89 -8.41 -3.70 17.57
N CYS A 90 -7.57 -3.15 16.73
CA CYS A 90 -7.52 -3.41 15.29
C CYS A 90 -6.30 -4.26 14.86
N LEU A 91 -5.48 -4.74 15.78
CA LEU A 91 -4.28 -5.52 15.45
C LEU A 91 -4.64 -6.97 15.10
N ASN A 92 -5.26 -7.15 13.95
CA ASN A 92 -5.71 -8.45 13.46
C ASN A 92 -5.31 -8.68 12.00
N LEU A 93 -5.25 -9.96 11.61
CA LEU A 93 -4.94 -10.40 10.26
C LEU A 93 -5.94 -11.43 9.74
N ASN A 94 -5.95 -11.60 8.42
CA ASN A 94 -6.77 -12.57 7.72
C ASN A 94 -5.85 -13.49 6.91
N ILE A 95 -6.22 -14.77 6.77
CA ILE A 95 -5.46 -15.78 6.04
C ILE A 95 -6.39 -16.53 5.08
N TRP A 96 -5.91 -16.73 3.85
CA TRP A 96 -6.49 -17.63 2.85
C TRP A 96 -5.44 -18.63 2.42
N THR A 97 -5.78 -19.91 2.43
CA THR A 97 -4.86 -20.99 2.07
C THR A 97 -5.60 -22.13 1.36
N PRO A 98 -4.97 -22.77 0.34
CA PRO A 98 -5.51 -23.98 -0.28
C PRO A 98 -5.65 -25.13 0.71
N ALA A 99 -4.67 -25.29 1.62
CA ALA A 99 -4.71 -26.33 2.66
C ALA A 99 -3.80 -25.98 3.84
N CYS A 100 -4.23 -26.40 5.03
CA CYS A 100 -3.42 -26.35 6.26
C CYS A 100 -2.57 -27.64 6.35
N ASP A 101 -1.56 -27.75 5.50
CA ASP A 101 -0.67 -28.90 5.35
C ASP A 101 0.82 -28.51 5.47
N ALA A 102 1.75 -29.42 5.16
CA ALA A 102 3.19 -29.16 5.26
C ALA A 102 3.85 -28.77 3.92
N GLN A 103 3.11 -28.26 2.95
CA GLN A 103 3.59 -28.04 1.57
C GLN A 103 4.57 -26.88 1.41
N LYS A 104 4.70 -25.99 2.38
CA LYS A 104 5.59 -24.81 2.31
C LYS A 104 5.33 -23.91 1.10
N ARG A 105 4.07 -23.45 0.96
CA ARG A 105 3.67 -22.52 -0.09
C ARG A 105 4.28 -21.14 0.11
N PRO A 106 4.56 -20.38 -0.95
CA PRO A 106 4.94 -18.98 -0.82
C PRO A 106 3.85 -18.20 -0.06
N VAL A 107 4.26 -17.22 0.73
CA VAL A 107 3.38 -16.39 1.55
C VAL A 107 3.34 -14.97 0.98
N MET A 108 2.15 -14.48 0.68
CA MET A 108 1.89 -13.13 0.18
C MET A 108 1.26 -12.29 1.31
N VAL A 109 1.97 -11.28 1.80
CA VAL A 109 1.49 -10.41 2.90
C VAL A 109 1.11 -9.04 2.34
N TRP A 110 -0.20 -8.76 2.33
CA TRP A 110 -0.77 -7.52 1.83
C TRP A 110 -0.77 -6.40 2.87
N LEU A 111 -0.21 -5.25 2.48
CA LEU A 111 -0.28 -3.98 3.19
C LEU A 111 -1.19 -3.02 2.41
N HIS A 112 -2.32 -2.67 3.00
CA HIS A 112 -3.34 -1.84 2.34
C HIS A 112 -2.89 -0.39 2.13
N GLY A 113 -3.52 0.27 1.15
CA GLY A 113 -3.35 1.69 0.82
C GLY A 113 -4.02 2.65 1.80
N GLY A 114 -4.28 3.87 1.33
CA GLY A 114 -4.87 4.95 2.14
C GLY A 114 -3.83 5.79 2.88
N GLY A 115 -2.62 5.94 2.32
CA GLY A 115 -1.50 6.60 3.00
C GLY A 115 -1.11 5.86 4.27
N PHE A 116 -0.83 6.64 5.30
CA PHE A 116 -0.62 6.16 6.67
C PHE A 116 -1.80 6.54 7.60
N PHE A 117 -2.89 7.03 7.01
CA PHE A 117 -3.98 7.69 7.77
C PHE A 117 -5.36 7.09 7.53
N ALA A 118 -5.56 6.28 6.50
CA ALA A 118 -6.86 5.69 6.16
C ALA A 118 -6.71 4.27 5.58
N GLY A 119 -7.84 3.64 5.25
CA GLY A 119 -7.90 2.32 4.64
C GLY A 119 -8.00 1.17 5.64
N SER A 120 -8.11 -0.02 5.12
CA SER A 120 -8.10 -1.28 5.89
C SER A 120 -7.75 -2.47 5.00
N SER A 121 -7.39 -3.60 5.62
CA SER A 121 -7.06 -4.84 4.92
C SER A 121 -8.21 -5.44 4.11
N ILE A 122 -9.41 -4.93 4.28
CA ILE A 122 -10.65 -5.44 3.67
C ILE A 122 -11.43 -4.38 2.91
N GLU A 123 -10.90 -3.17 2.80
CA GLU A 123 -11.60 -2.02 2.25
C GLU A 123 -12.15 -2.27 0.84
N GLN A 124 -11.34 -2.80 -0.07
CA GLN A 124 -11.78 -3.13 -1.42
C GLN A 124 -12.09 -4.61 -1.57
N VAL A 125 -13.11 -4.95 -2.37
CA VAL A 125 -13.39 -6.36 -2.73
C VAL A 125 -12.23 -6.99 -3.49
N ALA A 126 -11.41 -6.18 -4.16
CA ALA A 126 -10.22 -6.61 -4.86
C ALA A 126 -9.12 -7.20 -3.92
N TYR A 127 -9.18 -6.92 -2.61
CA TYR A 127 -8.22 -7.45 -1.63
C TYR A 127 -8.56 -8.87 -1.12
N GLU A 128 -9.65 -9.48 -1.60
CA GLU A 128 -10.01 -10.85 -1.20
C GLU A 128 -8.95 -11.85 -1.64
N GLY A 129 -8.32 -12.54 -0.68
CA GLY A 129 -7.16 -13.39 -0.96
C GLY A 129 -7.48 -14.76 -1.55
N GLY A 130 -8.76 -15.14 -1.64
CA GLY A 130 -9.16 -16.49 -2.01
C GLY A 130 -8.76 -16.91 -3.42
N ASN A 131 -8.94 -16.04 -4.42
CA ASN A 131 -8.54 -16.35 -5.79
C ASN A 131 -7.02 -16.42 -5.94
N MET A 132 -6.28 -15.46 -5.34
CA MET A 132 -4.82 -15.49 -5.34
C MET A 132 -4.30 -16.78 -4.68
N ALA A 133 -4.89 -17.18 -3.55
CA ALA A 133 -4.47 -18.40 -2.86
C ALA A 133 -4.73 -19.66 -3.71
N ARG A 134 -5.89 -19.76 -4.39
CA ARG A 134 -6.26 -20.91 -5.22
C ARG A 134 -5.42 -20.99 -6.48
N GLU A 135 -5.39 -19.93 -7.28
CA GLU A 135 -4.74 -19.91 -8.59
C GLU A 135 -3.21 -19.83 -8.47
N GLY A 136 -2.73 -19.21 -7.39
CA GLY A 136 -1.32 -19.06 -7.10
C GLY A 136 -0.72 -20.17 -6.26
N ASP A 137 -1.49 -21.15 -5.77
CA ASP A 137 -1.03 -22.13 -4.77
C ASP A 137 -0.11 -21.48 -3.72
N CYS A 138 -0.65 -20.47 -3.04
CA CYS A 138 0.06 -19.66 -2.06
C CYS A 138 -0.80 -19.42 -0.82
N VAL A 139 -0.19 -18.99 0.27
CA VAL A 139 -0.89 -18.48 1.44
C VAL A 139 -0.95 -16.96 1.35
N VAL A 140 -2.14 -16.38 1.42
CA VAL A 140 -2.35 -14.93 1.41
C VAL A 140 -2.68 -14.47 2.81
N VAL A 141 -2.00 -13.41 3.25
CA VAL A 141 -2.23 -12.74 4.53
C VAL A 141 -2.56 -11.28 4.24
N SER A 142 -3.62 -10.74 4.84
CA SER A 142 -3.85 -9.30 4.91
C SER A 142 -3.97 -8.87 6.36
N LEU A 143 -3.54 -7.66 6.70
CA LEU A 143 -3.50 -7.22 8.09
C LEU A 143 -3.98 -5.78 8.26
N ASN A 144 -4.60 -5.50 9.40
CA ASN A 144 -4.86 -4.16 9.89
C ASN A 144 -3.76 -3.75 10.89
N HIS A 145 -3.49 -2.47 10.97
CA HIS A 145 -2.53 -1.88 11.89
C HIS A 145 -3.01 -0.47 12.26
N ARG A 146 -2.43 0.14 13.29
CA ARG A 146 -2.75 1.52 13.66
C ARG A 146 -2.37 2.51 12.57
N LEU A 147 -3.24 3.47 12.33
CA LEU A 147 -3.13 4.53 11.33
C LEU A 147 -3.19 5.89 12.00
N ASN A 148 -2.99 6.94 11.22
CA ASN A 148 -3.16 8.34 11.62
C ASN A 148 -2.44 8.64 12.95
N ILE A 149 -3.04 9.45 13.81
CA ILE A 149 -2.45 9.80 15.11
C ILE A 149 -2.30 8.60 16.06
N LEU A 150 -3.05 7.51 15.85
CA LEU A 150 -2.90 6.29 16.63
C LEU A 150 -1.60 5.54 16.30
N GLY A 151 -1.16 5.63 15.04
CA GLY A 151 0.01 4.94 14.53
C GLY A 151 1.26 5.81 14.36
N TYR A 152 1.11 7.15 14.30
CA TYR A 152 2.22 8.00 13.86
C TYR A 152 2.37 9.33 14.64
N LEU A 153 1.57 9.60 15.67
CA LEU A 153 1.80 10.76 16.54
C LEU A 153 3.06 10.52 17.38
N ASP A 154 4.03 11.42 17.25
CA ASP A 154 5.31 11.31 17.96
C ASP A 154 5.25 11.95 19.35
N LEU A 155 5.20 11.11 20.37
CA LEU A 155 5.24 11.47 21.79
C LEU A 155 6.63 11.22 22.41
N SER A 156 7.68 10.96 21.63
CA SER A 156 9.01 10.55 22.14
C SER A 156 9.62 11.53 23.16
N ASP A 157 9.23 12.82 23.09
CA ASP A 157 9.66 13.84 24.05
C ASP A 157 8.95 13.78 25.41
N PHE A 158 7.94 12.92 25.58
CA PHE A 158 7.09 12.88 26.78
C PHE A 158 7.32 11.64 27.66
N GLY A 159 8.18 10.72 27.26
CA GLY A 159 8.55 9.53 28.03
C GLY A 159 9.22 8.47 27.16
N GLU A 160 10.08 7.63 27.77
CA GLU A 160 10.78 6.55 27.07
C GLU A 160 9.81 5.47 26.56
N GLU A 161 8.66 5.30 27.20
CA GLU A 161 7.57 4.42 26.79
C GLU A 161 6.99 4.80 25.42
N TYR A 162 7.19 6.05 24.98
CA TYR A 162 6.77 6.58 23.69
C TYR A 162 7.90 6.68 22.66
N ALA A 163 9.07 6.11 22.92
CA ALA A 163 10.29 6.32 22.15
C ALA A 163 10.13 6.11 20.63
N ASN A 164 9.21 5.25 20.18
CA ASN A 164 8.89 5.01 18.77
C ASN A 164 7.41 5.26 18.42
N SER A 165 6.68 6.05 19.18
CA SER A 165 5.27 6.33 18.96
C SER A 165 4.99 6.94 17.58
N GLY A 166 5.93 7.73 17.03
CA GLY A 166 5.89 8.25 15.67
C GLY A 166 5.95 7.20 14.56
N ASN A 167 6.19 5.92 14.91
CA ASN A 167 6.23 4.79 13.98
C ASN A 167 5.48 3.56 14.53
N ALA A 168 4.60 3.73 15.50
CA ALA A 168 3.88 2.64 16.15
C ALA A 168 3.07 1.78 15.16
N GLY A 169 2.52 2.39 14.08
CA GLY A 169 1.87 1.64 13.00
C GLY A 169 2.84 0.76 12.21
N GLY A 170 4.12 1.17 12.09
CA GLY A 170 5.19 0.35 11.54
C GLY A 170 5.57 -0.81 12.46
N ASP A 171 5.64 -0.57 13.77
CA ASP A 171 5.89 -1.62 14.77
C ASP A 171 4.77 -2.68 14.78
N ASP A 172 3.52 -2.26 14.54
CA ASP A 172 2.39 -3.19 14.39
C ASP A 172 2.61 -4.14 13.20
N ILE A 173 3.04 -3.61 12.05
CA ILE A 173 3.34 -4.42 10.86
C ILE A 173 4.50 -5.39 11.14
N ILE A 174 5.53 -4.95 11.85
CA ILE A 174 6.66 -5.81 12.25
C ILE A 174 6.16 -6.94 13.15
N LEU A 175 5.32 -6.64 14.15
CA LEU A 175 4.74 -7.67 15.01
C LEU A 175 3.88 -8.67 14.22
N ALA A 176 3.11 -8.20 13.24
CA ALA A 176 2.35 -9.08 12.35
C ALA A 176 3.26 -10.00 11.51
N LEU A 177 4.38 -9.47 10.99
CA LEU A 177 5.36 -10.28 10.26
C LEU A 177 6.08 -11.29 11.18
N GLN A 178 6.35 -10.95 12.43
CA GLN A 178 6.84 -11.89 13.44
C GLN A 178 5.80 -13.00 13.70
N TRP A 179 4.52 -12.64 13.81
CA TRP A 179 3.44 -13.60 13.93
C TRP A 179 3.39 -14.55 12.71
N VAL A 180 3.53 -14.02 11.48
CA VAL A 180 3.61 -14.81 10.23
C VAL A 180 4.80 -15.78 10.29
N ARG A 181 6.00 -15.30 10.61
CA ARG A 181 7.19 -16.16 10.76
C ARG A 181 6.93 -17.33 11.70
N ASP A 182 6.27 -17.07 12.82
CA ASP A 182 6.14 -18.04 13.92
C ASP A 182 4.94 -19.00 13.75
N ASN A 183 3.96 -18.69 12.88
CA ASN A 183 2.69 -19.42 12.80
C ASN A 183 2.30 -19.88 11.40
N ILE A 184 2.80 -19.25 10.31
CA ILE A 184 2.25 -19.47 8.97
C ILE A 184 2.46 -20.89 8.44
N ALA A 185 3.45 -21.60 8.97
CA ALA A 185 3.68 -22.99 8.63
C ALA A 185 2.48 -23.90 8.97
N ALA A 186 1.74 -23.59 10.04
CA ALA A 186 0.53 -24.32 10.41
C ALA A 186 -0.63 -24.12 9.40
N PHE A 187 -0.55 -23.07 8.59
CA PHE A 187 -1.48 -22.78 7.49
C PHE A 187 -0.97 -23.23 6.12
N GLY A 188 0.09 -24.04 6.08
CA GLY A 188 0.71 -24.56 4.85
C GLY A 188 1.67 -23.60 4.14
N GLY A 189 2.01 -22.45 4.76
CA GLY A 189 2.94 -21.48 4.23
C GLY A 189 4.41 -21.74 4.60
N ASP A 190 5.33 -21.18 3.81
CA ASP A 190 6.76 -21.20 4.08
C ASP A 190 7.19 -19.87 4.73
N PRO A 191 7.57 -19.86 6.02
CA PRO A 191 8.10 -18.65 6.65
C PRO A 191 9.43 -18.18 6.02
N GLY A 192 10.13 -19.02 5.25
CA GLY A 192 11.32 -18.68 4.46
C GLY A 192 11.01 -18.16 3.05
N CYS A 193 9.74 -18.00 2.67
CA CYS A 193 9.33 -17.56 1.34
C CYS A 193 8.20 -16.51 1.43
N VAL A 194 8.45 -15.41 2.14
CA VAL A 194 7.49 -14.33 2.39
C VAL A 194 7.73 -13.17 1.45
N THR A 195 6.70 -12.75 0.72
CA THR A 195 6.67 -11.52 -0.08
C THR A 195 5.74 -10.51 0.58
N VAL A 196 6.25 -9.35 0.98
CA VAL A 196 5.42 -8.21 1.38
C VAL A 196 5.06 -7.39 0.15
N PHE A 197 3.78 -7.05 -0.01
CA PHE A 197 3.32 -6.25 -1.14
C PHE A 197 2.24 -5.27 -0.72
N GLY A 198 2.18 -4.13 -1.39
CA GLY A 198 1.21 -3.10 -1.08
C GLY A 198 1.10 -2.05 -2.16
N GLN A 199 -0.03 -1.35 -2.18
CA GLN A 199 -0.33 -0.32 -3.16
C GLN A 199 -0.50 1.04 -2.46
N SER A 200 -0.06 2.13 -3.11
CA SER A 200 -0.18 3.48 -2.55
C SER A 200 0.55 3.58 -1.20
N GLY A 201 -0.15 4.05 -0.16
CA GLY A 201 0.36 3.99 1.21
C GLY A 201 0.83 2.60 1.64
N GLY A 202 0.24 1.52 1.12
CA GLY A 202 0.73 0.15 1.34
C GLY A 202 2.10 -0.10 0.71
N GLY A 203 2.31 0.38 -0.51
CA GLY A 203 3.62 0.37 -1.15
C GLY A 203 4.64 1.23 -0.39
N ALA A 204 4.22 2.40 0.13
CA ALA A 204 5.07 3.21 1.00
C ALA A 204 5.42 2.50 2.33
N LYS A 205 4.51 1.71 2.90
CA LYS A 205 4.80 0.85 4.05
C LYS A 205 5.83 -0.23 3.71
N VAL A 206 5.80 -0.78 2.50
CA VAL A 206 6.85 -1.69 2.02
C VAL A 206 8.20 -0.97 1.93
N THR A 207 8.24 0.27 1.42
CA THR A 207 9.50 1.05 1.40
C THR A 207 10.01 1.36 2.81
N THR A 208 9.11 1.65 3.78
CA THR A 208 9.52 1.87 5.18
C THR A 208 10.08 0.60 5.82
N LEU A 209 9.52 -0.58 5.55
CA LEU A 209 10.07 -1.86 6.05
C LEU A 209 11.50 -2.10 5.56
N LEU A 210 11.82 -1.76 4.30
CA LEU A 210 13.17 -1.85 3.76
C LEU A 210 14.19 -0.92 4.47
N GLN A 211 13.70 0.10 5.18
CA GLN A 211 14.49 1.07 5.93
C GLN A 211 14.38 0.90 7.45
N THR A 212 13.79 -0.21 7.91
CA THR A 212 13.55 -0.49 9.34
C THR A 212 14.33 -1.74 9.78
N PRO A 213 15.42 -1.62 10.57
CA PRO A 213 16.24 -2.76 10.97
C PRO A 213 15.47 -3.89 11.66
N ALA A 214 14.46 -3.57 12.45
CA ALA A 214 13.64 -4.57 13.16
C ALA A 214 12.81 -5.47 12.23
N ALA A 215 12.70 -5.13 10.94
CA ALA A 215 12.02 -5.93 9.93
C ALA A 215 12.94 -6.94 9.21
N ASP A 216 14.24 -6.92 9.50
CA ASP A 216 15.22 -7.77 8.82
C ASP A 216 14.93 -9.25 9.09
N GLY A 217 14.98 -10.06 8.02
CA GLY A 217 14.72 -11.50 8.07
C GLY A 217 13.25 -11.89 8.24
N LEU A 218 12.31 -10.95 8.30
CA LEU A 218 10.88 -11.23 8.41
C LEU A 218 10.20 -11.39 7.04
N TYR A 219 10.82 -10.95 5.96
CA TYR A 219 10.38 -11.12 4.58
C TYR A 219 11.57 -11.30 3.64
N HIS A 220 11.32 -11.80 2.45
CA HIS A 220 12.34 -12.26 1.51
C HIS A 220 12.23 -11.57 0.15
N ARG A 221 11.09 -10.93 -0.14
CA ARG A 221 10.80 -10.17 -1.37
C ARG A 221 9.86 -9.03 -1.05
N ALA A 222 9.93 -7.99 -1.86
CA ALA A 222 9.09 -6.81 -1.71
C ALA A 222 8.46 -6.41 -3.04
N MET A 223 7.15 -6.09 -3.06
CA MET A 223 6.48 -5.54 -4.23
C MET A 223 5.83 -4.21 -3.86
N ILE A 224 6.16 -3.16 -4.62
CA ILE A 224 5.75 -1.78 -4.39
C ILE A 224 4.88 -1.33 -5.58
N MET A 225 3.58 -1.16 -5.34
CA MET A 225 2.62 -0.74 -6.36
C MET A 225 2.27 0.72 -6.10
N SER A 226 2.67 1.64 -6.97
CA SER A 226 2.43 3.10 -6.83
C SER A 226 2.71 3.58 -5.40
N GLY A 227 3.87 3.19 -4.84
CA GLY A 227 4.19 3.39 -3.42
C GLY A 227 5.34 4.36 -3.16
N VAL A 228 5.94 4.92 -4.20
CA VAL A 228 6.97 5.95 -4.08
C VAL A 228 6.38 7.27 -4.55
N LEU A 229 6.14 8.16 -3.61
CA LEU A 229 5.57 9.50 -3.84
C LEU A 229 6.38 10.51 -3.06
N GLU A 230 6.85 11.56 -3.72
CA GLU A 230 7.57 12.65 -3.08
C GLU A 230 6.67 13.34 -2.04
N GLY A 231 7.19 13.57 -0.82
CA GLY A 231 6.46 14.18 0.28
C GLY A 231 5.43 13.27 0.99
N LEU A 232 5.29 12.01 0.60
CA LEU A 232 4.44 11.05 1.34
C LEU A 232 5.13 10.59 2.64
N LEU A 233 6.41 10.36 2.59
CA LEU A 233 7.25 10.07 3.74
C LEU A 233 7.78 11.41 4.28
N ASN A 234 7.50 11.66 5.49
CA ASN A 234 7.55 12.87 6.27
C ASN A 234 8.74 13.84 6.02
N ASP A 235 8.44 15.00 5.46
CA ASP A 235 9.37 16.14 5.34
C ASP A 235 9.23 17.14 6.51
N SER A 236 8.46 16.82 7.56
CA SER A 236 8.26 17.69 8.71
C SER A 236 9.51 17.83 9.56
N VAL A 237 9.67 18.97 10.20
CA VAL A 237 10.81 19.28 11.05
C VAL A 237 10.47 19.04 12.52
N GLY A 238 11.38 18.37 13.23
CA GLY A 238 11.30 18.16 14.67
C GLY A 238 10.40 16.99 15.09
N SER A 239 10.27 16.83 16.42
CA SER A 239 9.39 15.85 17.04
C SER A 239 7.92 16.27 16.98
N GLY A 240 7.02 15.39 17.42
CA GLY A 240 5.59 15.70 17.53
C GLY A 240 5.22 16.63 18.70
N ARG A 241 6.19 17.17 19.42
CA ARG A 241 5.99 17.97 20.66
C ARG A 241 4.93 19.05 20.51
N ASP A 242 5.01 19.87 19.45
CA ASP A 242 4.08 20.99 19.25
C ASP A 242 2.65 20.50 19.04
N CYS A 243 2.48 19.41 18.32
CA CYS A 243 1.17 18.80 18.09
C CYS A 243 0.61 18.20 19.39
N VAL A 244 1.41 17.47 20.14
CA VAL A 244 1.00 16.89 21.43
C VAL A 244 0.62 17.97 22.44
N GLN A 245 1.40 19.05 22.54
CA GLN A 245 1.08 20.17 23.43
C GLN A 245 -0.22 20.89 23.03
N ALA A 246 -0.44 21.10 21.72
CA ALA A 246 -1.67 21.69 21.23
C ALA A 246 -2.88 20.80 21.51
N LEU A 247 -2.75 19.47 21.36
CA LEU A 247 -3.80 18.51 21.72
C LEU A 247 -4.11 18.54 23.21
N MET A 248 -3.07 18.57 24.06
CA MET A 248 -3.25 18.66 25.51
C MET A 248 -4.00 19.93 25.90
N GLN A 249 -3.65 21.06 25.29
CA GLN A 249 -4.32 22.34 25.53
C GLN A 249 -5.79 22.31 25.07
N GLU A 250 -6.05 21.83 23.86
CA GLU A 250 -7.40 21.73 23.28
C GLU A 250 -8.33 20.84 24.09
N LEU A 251 -7.78 19.74 24.64
CA LEU A 251 -8.52 18.77 25.45
C LEU A 251 -8.54 19.11 26.96
N GLY A 252 -7.79 20.11 27.40
CA GLY A 252 -7.70 20.50 28.80
C GLY A 252 -7.00 19.47 29.70
N VAL A 253 -6.14 18.60 29.14
CA VAL A 253 -5.37 17.60 29.88
C VAL A 253 -3.98 18.12 30.24
N GLN A 254 -3.38 17.59 31.32
CA GLN A 254 -2.14 18.12 31.88
C GLN A 254 -0.90 17.29 31.51
N THR A 255 -1.07 16.04 31.09
CA THR A 255 0.01 15.12 30.74
C THR A 255 -0.28 14.39 29.42
N ALA A 256 0.78 14.01 28.69
CA ALA A 256 0.63 13.21 27.48
C ALA A 256 -0.02 11.85 27.76
N GLN A 257 0.23 11.25 28.91
CA GLN A 257 -0.40 10.00 29.34
C GLN A 257 -1.93 10.08 29.39
N GLN A 258 -2.50 11.24 29.74
CA GLN A 258 -3.95 11.40 29.76
C GLN A 258 -4.56 11.31 28.35
N LEU A 259 -3.78 11.56 27.28
CA LEU A 259 -4.26 11.38 25.90
C LEU A 259 -4.55 9.90 25.56
N GLU A 260 -3.95 8.95 26.27
CA GLU A 260 -4.18 7.51 26.07
C GLU A 260 -5.63 7.10 26.34
N THR A 261 -6.31 7.79 27.24
CA THR A 261 -7.65 7.45 27.73
C THR A 261 -8.76 8.41 27.25
N VAL A 262 -8.40 9.49 26.55
CA VAL A 262 -9.39 10.38 25.92
C VAL A 262 -10.20 9.57 24.89
N PRO A 263 -11.54 9.63 24.90
CA PRO A 263 -12.36 8.98 23.87
C PRO A 263 -11.88 9.34 22.45
N TYR A 264 -11.70 8.35 21.57
CA TYR A 264 -11.07 8.58 20.26
C TYR A 264 -11.74 9.70 19.46
N HIS A 265 -13.07 9.77 19.45
CA HIS A 265 -13.79 10.83 18.72
C HIS A 265 -13.45 12.25 19.20
N GLN A 266 -13.17 12.43 20.50
CA GLN A 266 -12.73 13.71 21.06
C GLN A 266 -11.28 14.01 20.66
N LEU A 267 -10.39 13.02 20.75
CA LEU A 267 -9.00 13.14 20.30
C LEU A 267 -8.93 13.49 18.80
N ALA A 268 -9.70 12.77 17.97
CA ALA A 268 -9.77 13.02 16.53
C ALA A 268 -10.32 14.42 16.20
N GLN A 269 -11.33 14.90 16.96
CA GLN A 269 -11.84 16.26 16.79
C GLN A 269 -10.81 17.31 17.17
N ALA A 270 -10.16 17.15 18.34
CA ALA A 270 -9.10 18.06 18.78
C ALA A 270 -7.96 18.10 17.74
N TYR A 271 -7.57 16.96 17.22
CA TYR A 271 -6.54 16.87 16.18
C TYR A 271 -6.94 17.64 14.92
N ARG A 272 -8.18 17.49 14.42
CA ARG A 272 -8.68 18.26 13.26
C ARG A 272 -8.67 19.77 13.51
N ASN A 273 -8.88 20.19 14.76
CA ASN A 273 -8.85 21.60 15.12
C ASN A 273 -7.42 22.18 15.09
N VAL A 274 -6.43 21.45 15.62
CA VAL A 274 -5.07 21.98 15.83
C VAL A 274 -4.10 21.70 14.69
N SER A 275 -4.23 20.53 14.01
CA SER A 275 -3.21 20.07 13.05
C SER A 275 -3.05 20.94 11.79
N PRO A 276 -4.10 21.57 11.20
CA PRO A 276 -3.93 22.35 9.98
C PRO A 276 -2.99 23.55 10.15
N ALA A 277 -3.11 24.28 11.28
CA ALA A 277 -2.26 25.43 11.56
C ALA A 277 -0.80 25.04 11.84
N LEU A 278 -0.58 23.87 12.44
CA LEU A 278 0.76 23.34 12.70
C LEU A 278 1.40 22.82 11.41
N LYS A 279 0.65 22.06 10.60
CA LYS A 279 1.11 21.56 9.31
C LYS A 279 1.51 22.71 8.37
N ALA A 280 0.76 23.81 8.35
CA ALA A 280 1.09 25.00 7.57
C ALA A 280 2.43 25.65 7.98
N LYS A 281 2.92 25.38 9.19
CA LYS A 281 4.24 25.81 9.70
C LYS A 281 5.34 24.76 9.48
N GLY A 282 5.02 23.61 8.86
CA GLY A 282 5.95 22.51 8.65
C GLY A 282 6.19 21.62 9.87
N ALA A 283 5.39 21.75 10.94
CA ALA A 283 5.54 20.94 12.14
C ALA A 283 5.13 19.48 11.89
N ASN A 284 5.76 18.54 12.62
CA ASN A 284 5.36 17.15 12.65
C ASN A 284 4.00 16.99 13.36
N VAL A 285 2.99 16.58 12.61
CA VAL A 285 1.63 16.37 13.13
C VAL A 285 1.23 14.89 13.16
N GLY A 286 2.16 13.97 12.91
CA GLY A 286 1.92 12.52 13.05
C GLY A 286 1.03 11.93 11.95
N GLN A 287 1.26 12.30 10.69
CA GLN A 287 0.50 11.76 9.55
C GLN A 287 1.22 10.64 8.80
N SER A 288 2.51 10.43 9.05
CA SER A 288 3.35 9.41 8.40
C SER A 288 4.56 9.09 9.29
N PRO A 289 5.29 7.98 9.00
CA PRO A 289 6.47 7.61 9.74
C PRO A 289 7.49 8.74 9.82
N HIS A 290 8.10 8.93 10.98
CA HIS A 290 9.12 9.94 11.21
C HIS A 290 10.49 9.28 11.42
N PRO A 291 11.55 9.71 10.68
CA PRO A 291 12.89 9.15 10.83
C PRO A 291 13.42 9.30 12.26
N ASN A 292 13.94 8.19 12.80
CA ASN A 292 14.56 8.13 14.12
C ASN A 292 15.54 6.94 14.18
N ARG A 293 15.96 6.53 15.41
CA ARG A 293 16.85 5.37 15.60
C ARG A 293 16.24 4.02 15.18
N PHE A 294 14.92 3.93 14.98
CA PHE A 294 14.19 2.69 14.61
C PHE A 294 13.85 2.62 13.14
N TYR A 295 13.60 3.78 12.51
CA TYR A 295 13.29 3.92 11.10
C TYR A 295 14.22 4.96 10.48
N LEU A 296 14.99 4.56 9.45
CA LEU A 296 16.08 5.40 8.90
C LEU A 296 15.61 6.45 7.89
N GLY A 297 14.33 6.51 7.58
CA GLY A 297 13.77 7.50 6.66
C GLY A 297 13.78 7.05 5.20
N ASP A 298 13.28 7.94 4.31
CA ASP A 298 13.21 7.70 2.88
C ASP A 298 14.61 7.63 2.25
N PRO A 299 14.97 6.51 1.58
CA PRO A 299 16.30 6.35 0.99
C PRO A 299 16.64 7.38 -0.10
N LEU A 300 15.62 8.03 -0.69
CA LEU A 300 15.83 9.02 -1.74
C LEU A 300 16.05 10.45 -1.23
N ASN A 301 15.61 10.77 -0.03
CA ASN A 301 15.50 12.16 0.45
C ASN A 301 16.32 12.46 1.72
N ASN A 302 16.60 11.47 2.56
CA ASN A 302 17.24 11.71 3.87
C ASN A 302 18.78 11.60 3.89
N GLY A 303 19.40 11.35 2.73
CA GLY A 303 20.86 11.21 2.61
C GLY A 303 21.44 9.89 3.16
N SER A 304 20.64 9.02 3.79
CA SER A 304 21.11 7.71 4.28
C SER A 304 21.23 6.67 3.17
N GLY A 305 20.51 6.86 2.05
CA GLY A 305 20.45 5.90 0.96
C GLY A 305 19.78 4.59 1.34
N PHE A 306 19.93 3.59 0.49
CA PHE A 306 19.41 2.24 0.72
C PHE A 306 20.28 1.49 1.73
N ARG A 307 19.64 0.73 2.63
CA ARG A 307 20.32 -0.11 3.60
C ARG A 307 21.03 -1.28 2.90
N PRO A 308 22.34 -1.50 3.15
CA PRO A 308 23.06 -2.65 2.57
C PRO A 308 22.45 -4.00 2.94
N GLU A 309 21.87 -4.14 4.14
CA GLU A 309 21.25 -5.38 4.64
C GLU A 309 20.04 -5.79 3.81
N THR A 310 19.44 -4.87 3.07
CA THR A 310 18.30 -5.14 2.19
C THR A 310 18.68 -5.29 0.71
N ALA A 311 19.95 -5.24 0.36
CA ALA A 311 20.41 -5.34 -1.03
C ALA A 311 19.99 -6.66 -1.69
N ASP A 312 20.06 -7.76 -0.95
CA ASP A 312 19.68 -9.09 -1.44
C ASP A 312 18.16 -9.34 -1.53
N ILE A 313 17.32 -8.43 -1.01
CA ILE A 313 15.88 -8.51 -1.12
C ILE A 313 15.45 -8.02 -2.50
N PRO A 314 14.96 -8.89 -3.42
CA PRO A 314 14.48 -8.44 -4.71
C PRO A 314 13.24 -7.55 -4.55
N VAL A 315 13.15 -6.51 -5.37
CA VAL A 315 12.02 -5.58 -5.41
C VAL A 315 11.36 -5.62 -6.78
N LEU A 316 10.04 -5.84 -6.82
CA LEU A 316 9.18 -5.59 -7.97
C LEU A 316 8.44 -4.27 -7.72
N ILE A 317 8.62 -3.29 -8.59
CA ILE A 317 8.04 -1.96 -8.39
C ILE A 317 7.35 -1.47 -9.65
N GLY A 318 6.23 -0.79 -9.51
CA GLY A 318 5.53 -0.23 -10.67
C GLY A 318 4.52 0.84 -10.32
N THR A 319 3.96 1.42 -11.39
CA THR A 319 2.96 2.48 -11.34
C THR A 319 1.89 2.22 -12.41
N VAL A 320 0.81 2.99 -12.38
CA VAL A 320 -0.17 3.03 -13.45
C VAL A 320 -0.01 4.31 -14.28
N TYR A 321 -0.45 4.30 -15.54
CA TYR A 321 -0.20 5.38 -16.50
C TYR A 321 -0.66 6.76 -16.01
N SER A 322 -1.87 6.90 -15.43
CA SER A 322 -2.40 8.21 -15.11
C SER A 322 -2.70 8.47 -13.63
N GLU A 323 -2.51 7.49 -12.76
CA GLU A 323 -2.66 7.63 -11.30
C GLU A 323 -3.85 8.53 -10.91
N PHE A 324 -3.61 9.60 -10.18
CA PHE A 324 -4.65 10.54 -9.77
C PHE A 324 -5.24 11.37 -10.91
N TYR A 325 -4.50 11.60 -12.00
CA TYR A 325 -5.05 12.31 -13.16
C TYR A 325 -6.21 11.57 -13.81
N GLY A 326 -6.25 10.23 -13.72
CA GLY A 326 -7.37 9.42 -14.19
C GLY A 326 -8.68 9.58 -13.39
N PHE A 327 -8.66 10.27 -12.26
CA PHE A 327 -9.87 10.57 -11.48
C PHE A 327 -10.57 11.86 -11.88
N PHE A 328 -9.87 12.78 -12.54
CA PHE A 328 -10.35 14.15 -12.73
C PHE A 328 -10.65 14.47 -14.18
N ASP A 329 -11.75 15.16 -14.42
CA ASP A 329 -12.12 15.67 -15.74
C ASP A 329 -11.51 17.05 -16.06
N GLY A 330 -10.78 17.67 -15.14
CA GLY A 330 -10.28 19.03 -15.29
C GLY A 330 -9.19 19.23 -16.34
N LEU A 331 -8.59 18.16 -16.84
CA LEU A 331 -7.66 18.16 -17.98
C LEU A 331 -8.34 17.76 -19.29
N LYS A 332 -9.61 17.37 -19.27
CA LYS A 332 -10.35 16.94 -20.43
C LYS A 332 -10.56 18.12 -21.40
N GLY A 333 -10.07 17.99 -22.63
CA GLY A 333 -10.14 19.06 -23.63
C GLY A 333 -9.12 20.21 -23.44
N VAL A 334 -8.23 20.13 -22.44
CA VAL A 334 -7.11 21.07 -22.29
C VAL A 334 -5.99 20.65 -23.23
N GLY A 335 -5.56 21.57 -24.12
CA GLY A 335 -4.41 21.35 -24.99
C GLY A 335 -3.08 21.48 -24.23
N PRO A 336 -2.01 20.77 -24.67
CA PRO A 336 -0.69 20.92 -24.06
C PRO A 336 -0.20 22.36 -24.01
N GLU A 337 -0.46 23.17 -25.05
CA GLU A 337 -0.06 24.59 -25.11
C GLU A 337 -0.66 25.41 -23.98
N GLU A 338 -1.91 25.17 -23.64
CA GLU A 338 -2.60 25.84 -22.55
C GLU A 338 -2.04 25.43 -21.20
N ALA A 339 -1.63 24.16 -21.07
CA ALA A 339 -1.15 23.61 -19.80
C ALA A 339 0.31 23.98 -19.53
N VAL A 340 1.18 23.98 -20.54
CA VAL A 340 2.65 24.04 -20.35
C VAL A 340 3.35 25.10 -21.25
N GLY A 341 2.61 25.80 -22.13
CA GLY A 341 3.15 26.77 -23.09
C GLY A 341 3.61 26.12 -24.40
N LEU A 342 3.66 26.93 -25.49
CA LEU A 342 3.92 26.47 -26.86
C LEU A 342 5.24 25.68 -27.02
N SER A 343 6.34 26.22 -26.53
CA SER A 343 7.66 25.60 -26.72
C SER A 343 7.79 24.23 -26.05
N ALA A 344 7.25 24.11 -24.81
CA ALA A 344 7.26 22.84 -24.10
C ALA A 344 6.28 21.81 -24.74
N ALA A 345 5.15 22.28 -25.24
CA ALA A 345 4.13 21.42 -25.83
C ALA A 345 4.63 20.65 -27.06
N GLU A 346 5.43 21.27 -27.95
CA GLU A 346 5.98 20.58 -29.13
C GLU A 346 6.91 19.42 -28.71
N THR A 347 7.84 19.70 -27.79
CA THR A 347 8.76 18.67 -27.26
C THR A 347 7.99 17.54 -26.59
N LEU A 348 6.99 17.86 -25.77
CA LEU A 348 6.18 16.88 -25.06
C LEU A 348 5.38 15.97 -26.03
N ARG A 349 4.86 16.52 -27.11
CA ARG A 349 4.15 15.72 -28.14
C ARG A 349 5.07 14.73 -28.82
N GLU A 350 6.27 15.15 -29.18
CA GLU A 350 7.27 14.27 -29.81
C GLU A 350 7.65 13.12 -28.86
N GLN A 351 7.95 13.44 -27.61
CA GLN A 351 8.30 12.44 -26.58
C GLN A 351 7.13 11.51 -26.29
N PHE A 352 5.90 12.04 -26.21
CA PHE A 352 4.70 11.26 -25.97
C PHE A 352 4.42 10.28 -27.11
N ARG A 353 4.48 10.72 -28.38
CA ARG A 353 4.29 9.84 -29.54
C ARG A 353 5.36 8.74 -29.59
N THR A 354 6.57 9.02 -29.11
CA THR A 354 7.65 8.04 -29.04
C THR A 354 7.37 6.99 -27.95
N ALA A 355 7.00 7.44 -26.75
CA ALA A 355 6.75 6.56 -25.61
C ALA A 355 5.42 5.79 -25.74
N TYR A 356 4.37 6.47 -26.17
CA TYR A 356 3.00 5.94 -26.22
C TYR A 356 2.34 6.05 -27.60
N PRO A 357 2.89 5.40 -28.65
CA PRO A 357 2.41 5.55 -30.04
C PRO A 357 0.98 5.05 -30.24
N HIS A 358 0.45 4.24 -29.32
CA HIS A 358 -0.91 3.69 -29.35
C HIS A 358 -1.95 4.59 -28.65
N ARG A 359 -1.49 5.61 -27.91
CA ARG A 359 -2.38 6.54 -27.20
C ARG A 359 -2.70 7.78 -28.02
N PRO A 360 -3.93 8.30 -27.94
CA PRO A 360 -4.26 9.58 -28.54
C PRO A 360 -3.56 10.72 -27.81
N GLU A 361 -3.28 11.82 -28.52
CA GLU A 361 -2.51 12.97 -27.99
C GLU A 361 -3.20 13.65 -26.79
N GLU A 362 -4.52 13.57 -26.69
CA GLU A 362 -5.31 14.07 -25.56
C GLU A 362 -4.95 13.38 -24.22
N ASP A 363 -4.37 12.18 -24.26
CA ASP A 363 -3.90 11.48 -23.06
C ASP A 363 -2.55 12.02 -22.55
N LEU A 364 -1.82 12.85 -23.30
CA LEU A 364 -0.49 13.35 -22.96
C LEU A 364 -0.43 13.97 -21.55
N LEU A 365 -1.39 14.84 -21.23
CA LEU A 365 -1.42 15.51 -19.94
C LEU A 365 -1.85 14.60 -18.79
N LEU A 366 -2.33 13.40 -19.07
CA LEU A 366 -2.73 12.40 -18.08
C LEU A 366 -1.57 11.49 -17.66
N ALA A 367 -0.44 11.49 -18.36
CA ALA A 367 0.74 10.72 -17.99
C ALA A 367 1.21 11.16 -16.58
N ASP A 368 1.27 10.20 -15.65
CA ASP A 368 1.61 10.52 -14.26
C ASP A 368 3.08 10.88 -14.08
N THR A 369 3.33 11.88 -13.28
CA THR A 369 4.68 12.28 -12.83
C THR A 369 4.85 12.16 -11.32
N SER A 370 3.74 12.09 -10.57
CA SER A 370 3.78 12.12 -9.11
C SER A 370 4.36 10.82 -8.52
N PHE A 371 4.01 9.67 -9.09
CA PHE A 371 4.55 8.36 -8.72
C PHE A 371 5.62 7.88 -9.69
N ARG A 372 5.44 8.14 -11.00
CA ARG A 372 6.35 7.60 -12.01
C ARG A 372 7.75 8.21 -11.91
N ALA A 373 7.89 9.53 -11.77
CA ALA A 373 9.20 10.18 -11.66
C ALA A 373 10.00 9.68 -10.43
N PRO A 374 9.46 9.68 -9.21
CA PRO A 374 10.18 9.13 -8.05
C PRO A 374 10.40 7.61 -8.15
N THR A 375 9.52 6.84 -8.84
CA THR A 375 9.76 5.41 -9.08
C THR A 375 10.95 5.18 -10.00
N ILE A 376 11.10 5.93 -11.09
CA ILE A 376 12.28 5.88 -11.96
C ILE A 376 13.56 6.16 -11.14
N LYS A 377 13.53 7.20 -10.30
CA LYS A 377 14.66 7.53 -9.40
C LYS A 377 14.94 6.38 -8.43
N TYR A 378 13.90 5.80 -7.81
CA TYR A 378 14.03 4.67 -6.88
C TYR A 378 14.70 3.46 -7.55
N VAL A 379 14.25 3.09 -8.75
CA VAL A 379 14.82 1.97 -9.53
C VAL A 379 16.30 2.18 -9.77
N ARG A 380 16.67 3.36 -10.29
CA ARG A 380 18.06 3.71 -10.58
C ARG A 380 18.93 3.67 -9.32
N GLU A 381 18.53 4.38 -8.27
CA GLU A 381 19.37 4.49 -7.06
C GLU A 381 19.47 3.15 -6.31
N ARG A 382 18.39 2.32 -6.34
CA ARG A 382 18.45 0.96 -5.76
C ARG A 382 19.37 0.04 -6.56
N ALA A 383 19.30 0.06 -7.89
CA ALA A 383 20.21 -0.71 -8.74
C ALA A 383 21.68 -0.30 -8.54
N LYS A 384 21.94 1.02 -8.45
CA LYS A 384 23.25 1.58 -8.13
C LYS A 384 23.78 1.12 -6.77
N ALA A 385 22.90 0.97 -5.78
CA ALA A 385 23.23 0.42 -4.45
C ALA A 385 23.39 -1.13 -4.45
N GLY A 386 23.34 -1.79 -5.61
CA GLY A 386 23.51 -3.23 -5.76
C GLY A 386 22.23 -4.07 -5.54
N GLY A 387 21.10 -3.42 -5.34
CA GLY A 387 19.82 -4.11 -5.13
C GLY A 387 19.20 -4.61 -6.43
N LYS A 388 18.61 -5.84 -6.42
CA LYS A 388 17.83 -6.36 -7.54
C LYS A 388 16.48 -5.66 -7.60
N VAL A 389 16.19 -4.97 -8.70
CA VAL A 389 14.91 -4.26 -8.90
C VAL A 389 14.36 -4.51 -10.29
N TYR A 390 13.06 -4.82 -10.34
CA TYR A 390 12.28 -5.10 -11.54
C TYR A 390 11.16 -4.07 -11.64
N SER A 391 10.94 -3.49 -12.82
CA SER A 391 9.95 -2.44 -13.01
C SER A 391 8.81 -2.87 -13.90
N TYR A 392 7.60 -2.35 -13.62
CA TYR A 392 6.44 -2.45 -14.51
C TYR A 392 5.70 -1.11 -14.60
N LEU A 393 4.91 -0.96 -15.67
CA LEU A 393 3.94 0.10 -15.87
C LEU A 393 2.63 -0.50 -16.36
N PHE A 394 1.53 -0.23 -15.66
CA PHE A 394 0.21 -0.66 -16.06
C PHE A 394 -0.43 0.39 -16.96
N ASP A 395 -0.69 0.02 -18.22
CA ASP A 395 -1.08 0.92 -19.32
C ASP A 395 -2.37 0.49 -20.02
N GLN A 396 -3.29 -0.18 -19.29
CA GLN A 396 -4.58 -0.65 -19.81
C GLN A 396 -5.70 0.34 -19.57
N ASP A 397 -6.36 0.78 -20.65
CA ASP A 397 -7.59 1.58 -20.53
C ASP A 397 -8.81 0.73 -20.18
N PHE A 398 -9.80 1.37 -19.58
CA PHE A 398 -11.05 0.73 -19.14
C PHE A 398 -12.25 1.31 -19.90
N PRO A 399 -13.31 0.50 -20.16
CA PRO A 399 -14.53 0.96 -20.81
C PRO A 399 -15.47 1.70 -19.86
N LEU A 400 -14.91 2.53 -18.96
CA LEU A 400 -15.67 3.32 -18.01
C LEU A 400 -15.98 4.69 -18.62
N MET A 401 -17.26 5.09 -18.61
CA MET A 401 -17.72 6.39 -19.17
C MET A 401 -17.24 6.63 -20.62
N GLY A 402 -17.22 5.53 -21.42
CA GLY A 402 -16.74 5.51 -22.80
C GLY A 402 -15.27 5.07 -22.91
N LYS A 403 -14.36 5.75 -22.24
CA LYS A 403 -12.94 5.37 -22.11
C LYS A 403 -12.38 6.06 -20.87
N SER A 404 -11.65 5.32 -20.05
CA SER A 404 -10.89 5.88 -18.93
C SER A 404 -9.47 5.31 -18.95
N THR A 405 -8.47 6.19 -18.82
CA THR A 405 -7.09 5.78 -18.59
C THR A 405 -6.97 5.09 -17.23
N PRO A 406 -5.97 4.23 -17.02
CA PRO A 406 -5.82 3.53 -15.74
C PRO A 406 -5.55 4.56 -14.61
N TRP A 407 -6.38 4.50 -13.59
CA TRP A 407 -6.33 5.36 -12.41
C TRP A 407 -5.57 4.67 -11.26
N HIS A 408 -5.25 5.42 -10.25
CA HIS A 408 -4.64 4.92 -9.02
C HIS A 408 -5.40 3.71 -8.47
N CYS A 409 -4.74 2.59 -8.19
CA CYS A 409 -5.28 1.29 -7.77
C CYS A 409 -5.83 0.39 -8.89
N ALA A 410 -5.80 0.80 -10.16
CA ALA A 410 -6.43 0.05 -11.25
C ALA A 410 -5.79 -1.34 -11.52
N ASP A 411 -4.55 -1.56 -11.09
CA ASP A 411 -3.80 -2.80 -11.26
C ASP A 411 -4.09 -3.85 -10.15
N ILE A 412 -4.66 -3.45 -9.01
CA ILE A 412 -4.90 -4.33 -7.87
C ILE A 412 -5.75 -5.57 -8.22
N PRO A 413 -6.88 -5.45 -8.94
CA PRO A 413 -7.70 -6.62 -9.29
C PRO A 413 -6.93 -7.68 -10.09
N PHE A 414 -5.99 -7.26 -10.93
CA PHE A 414 -5.15 -8.13 -11.75
C PHE A 414 -4.09 -8.84 -10.91
N VAL A 415 -3.47 -8.13 -9.96
CA VAL A 415 -2.49 -8.69 -9.03
C VAL A 415 -3.11 -9.75 -8.11
N PHE A 416 -4.33 -9.51 -7.61
CA PHE A 416 -5.07 -10.44 -6.75
C PHE A 416 -5.82 -11.56 -7.49
N HIS A 417 -5.83 -11.54 -8.83
CA HIS A 417 -6.66 -12.44 -9.66
C HIS A 417 -8.16 -12.29 -9.40
N ASN A 418 -8.59 -11.05 -9.19
CA ASN A 418 -9.94 -10.67 -8.75
C ASN A 418 -10.70 -9.80 -9.77
N THR A 419 -10.30 -9.81 -11.06
CA THR A 419 -11.01 -9.02 -12.09
C THR A 419 -12.48 -9.41 -12.19
N GLU A 420 -12.85 -10.65 -11.87
CA GLU A 420 -14.25 -11.11 -11.84
C GLU A 420 -15.10 -10.47 -10.72
N LEU A 421 -14.46 -9.96 -9.65
CA LEU A 421 -15.12 -9.30 -8.53
C LEU A 421 -15.31 -7.80 -8.76
N VAL A 422 -14.67 -7.24 -9.79
CA VAL A 422 -14.61 -5.80 -10.06
C VAL A 422 -15.26 -5.51 -11.42
N PRO A 423 -16.50 -5.01 -11.46
CA PRO A 423 -17.27 -4.87 -12.70
C PRO A 423 -16.60 -4.06 -13.80
N VAL A 424 -15.80 -3.05 -13.44
CA VAL A 424 -15.08 -2.22 -14.43
C VAL A 424 -13.98 -3.00 -15.16
N CYS A 425 -13.54 -4.14 -14.65
CA CYS A 425 -12.58 -5.04 -15.30
C CYS A 425 -13.23 -5.99 -16.34
N ALA A 426 -14.56 -5.88 -16.58
CA ALA A 426 -15.25 -6.71 -17.57
C ALA A 426 -15.07 -6.15 -18.99
N PHE A 427 -13.88 -6.32 -19.58
CA PHE A 427 -13.56 -5.93 -20.96
C PHE A 427 -12.87 -7.08 -21.72
N GLU A 428 -12.87 -6.99 -23.04
CA GLU A 428 -12.19 -7.98 -23.90
C GLU A 428 -10.67 -7.99 -23.63
N GLY A 429 -10.10 -9.17 -23.43
CA GLY A 429 -8.68 -9.32 -23.09
C GLY A 429 -8.36 -9.21 -21.60
N ALA A 430 -9.31 -8.82 -20.73
CA ALA A 430 -9.05 -8.66 -19.28
C ALA A 430 -8.50 -9.94 -18.64
N LYS A 431 -9.02 -11.11 -18.99
CA LYS A 431 -8.55 -12.39 -18.44
C LYS A 431 -7.16 -12.79 -18.91
N GLN A 432 -6.78 -12.42 -20.14
CA GLN A 432 -5.43 -12.62 -20.63
C GLN A 432 -4.44 -11.71 -19.86
N LEU A 433 -4.75 -10.42 -19.77
CA LEU A 433 -3.93 -9.44 -19.02
C LEU A 433 -3.80 -9.83 -17.53
N GLU A 434 -4.91 -10.29 -16.92
CA GLU A 434 -4.89 -10.83 -15.57
C GLU A 434 -3.92 -12.01 -15.43
N ALA A 435 -3.95 -12.96 -16.36
CA ALA A 435 -3.06 -14.12 -16.34
C ALA A 435 -1.58 -13.72 -16.52
N GLU A 436 -1.28 -12.73 -17.35
CA GLU A 436 0.07 -12.19 -17.55
C GLU A 436 0.61 -11.52 -16.31
N ILE A 437 -0.15 -10.60 -15.68
CA ILE A 437 0.24 -9.88 -14.47
C ILE A 437 0.35 -10.84 -13.28
N PHE A 438 -0.68 -11.65 -13.05
CA PHE A 438 -0.72 -12.61 -11.97
C PHE A 438 0.41 -13.63 -12.09
N GLY A 439 0.66 -14.15 -13.29
CA GLY A 439 1.76 -15.06 -13.57
C GLY A 439 3.12 -14.47 -13.21
N ALA A 440 3.38 -13.22 -13.58
CA ALA A 440 4.61 -12.51 -13.25
C ALA A 440 4.76 -12.31 -11.72
N VAL A 441 3.68 -11.91 -11.04
CA VAL A 441 3.65 -11.73 -9.58
C VAL A 441 3.94 -13.04 -8.86
N MET A 442 3.30 -14.14 -9.26
CA MET A 442 3.51 -15.44 -8.63
C MET A 442 4.88 -16.05 -8.96
N GLN A 443 5.42 -15.79 -10.15
CA GLN A 443 6.80 -16.14 -10.48
C GLN A 443 7.79 -15.38 -9.59
N PHE A 444 7.59 -14.06 -9.43
CA PHE A 444 8.38 -13.23 -8.52
C PHE A 444 8.30 -13.73 -7.07
N ALA A 445 7.10 -14.05 -6.59
CA ALA A 445 6.88 -14.56 -5.23
C ALA A 445 7.65 -15.88 -4.97
N ARG A 446 7.82 -16.74 -5.98
CA ARG A 446 8.54 -18.00 -5.85
C ARG A 446 10.05 -17.88 -6.02
N THR A 447 10.48 -17.05 -6.99
CA THR A 447 11.88 -17.05 -7.47
C THR A 447 12.66 -15.78 -7.16
N GLY A 448 11.96 -14.68 -6.83
CA GLY A 448 12.54 -13.35 -6.72
C GLY A 448 12.77 -12.64 -8.05
N ALA A 449 12.28 -13.22 -9.18
CA ALA A 449 12.35 -12.61 -10.52
C ALA A 449 11.03 -12.82 -11.27
N PRO A 450 10.43 -11.77 -11.87
CA PRO A 450 9.08 -11.84 -12.45
C PRO A 450 9.06 -12.35 -13.91
N GLY A 451 10.19 -12.80 -14.45
CA GLY A 451 10.30 -13.36 -15.82
C GLY A 451 11.03 -12.45 -16.81
N TRP A 452 11.54 -11.31 -16.37
CA TRP A 452 12.42 -10.42 -17.16
C TRP A 452 13.67 -10.03 -16.37
N ALA A 453 14.62 -9.37 -17.02
CA ALA A 453 15.87 -8.96 -16.41
C ALA A 453 15.66 -7.82 -15.40
N ALA A 454 16.48 -7.80 -14.35
CA ALA A 454 16.52 -6.68 -13.42
C ALA A 454 17.05 -5.41 -14.12
N SER A 455 16.59 -4.26 -13.64
CA SER A 455 17.11 -2.95 -14.04
C SER A 455 18.53 -2.75 -13.55
N THR A 456 19.27 -1.89 -14.24
CA THR A 456 20.60 -1.42 -13.86
C THR A 456 20.57 0.08 -13.53
N GLU A 457 21.71 0.65 -13.12
CA GLU A 457 21.82 2.11 -12.90
C GLU A 457 21.47 2.92 -14.16
N ASP A 458 21.86 2.42 -15.35
CA ASP A 458 21.71 3.14 -16.62
C ASP A 458 20.43 2.74 -17.39
N VAL A 459 19.90 1.55 -17.13
CA VAL A 459 18.80 0.97 -17.91
C VAL A 459 17.70 0.46 -17.00
N GLU A 460 16.55 1.15 -17.02
CA GLU A 460 15.31 0.62 -16.46
C GLU A 460 14.69 -0.40 -17.42
N GLN A 461 14.53 -1.64 -16.96
CA GLN A 461 13.81 -2.69 -17.66
C GLN A 461 12.35 -2.66 -17.21
N THR A 462 11.46 -2.10 -18.02
CA THR A 462 10.05 -1.90 -17.66
C THR A 462 9.15 -2.87 -18.42
N MET A 463 8.39 -3.71 -17.72
CA MET A 463 7.30 -4.49 -18.32
C MET A 463 6.07 -3.58 -18.45
N LEU A 464 5.69 -3.26 -19.67
CA LEU A 464 4.41 -2.60 -19.93
C LEU A 464 3.31 -3.65 -19.92
N PHE A 465 2.37 -3.55 -18.99
CA PHE A 465 1.16 -4.34 -18.94
C PHE A 465 -0.01 -3.56 -19.53
N GLY A 466 -0.57 -4.04 -20.63
CA GLY A 466 -1.63 -3.35 -21.35
C GLY A 466 -2.19 -4.18 -22.50
N PRO A 467 -2.77 -3.54 -23.52
CA PRO A 467 -3.36 -4.25 -24.68
C PRO A 467 -2.39 -5.20 -25.39
N GLN A 468 -1.10 -4.90 -25.31
CA GLN A 468 0.01 -5.74 -25.79
C GLN A 468 1.16 -5.60 -24.79
N SER A 469 1.23 -6.54 -23.86
CA SER A 469 2.31 -6.55 -22.86
C SER A 469 3.66 -6.77 -23.52
N ARG A 470 4.65 -5.95 -23.13
CA ARG A 470 6.00 -6.01 -23.70
C ARG A 470 7.05 -5.44 -22.75
N LEU A 471 8.27 -5.96 -22.83
CA LEU A 471 9.42 -5.41 -22.12
C LEU A 471 10.03 -4.26 -22.95
N VAL A 472 10.31 -3.15 -22.28
CA VAL A 472 10.91 -1.94 -22.86
C VAL A 472 12.01 -1.39 -21.98
N GLN A 473 12.90 -0.56 -22.53
CA GLN A 473 14.00 0.05 -21.81
C GLN A 473 13.83 1.56 -21.74
N ASN A 474 13.98 2.16 -20.56
CA ASN A 474 13.90 3.61 -20.34
C ASN A 474 12.68 4.25 -21.02
N HIS A 475 11.54 3.57 -20.95
CA HIS A 475 10.37 3.75 -21.82
C HIS A 475 9.93 5.20 -22.00
N ASP A 476 9.63 5.87 -20.91
CA ASP A 476 9.02 7.21 -20.87
C ASP A 476 9.87 8.25 -20.15
N HIS A 477 11.14 7.95 -19.88
CA HIS A 477 12.02 8.78 -19.07
C HIS A 477 12.07 10.23 -19.57
N ALA A 478 12.31 10.45 -20.87
CA ALA A 478 12.38 11.78 -21.44
C ALA A 478 11.06 12.56 -21.32
N LEU A 479 9.93 11.87 -21.51
CA LEU A 479 8.61 12.46 -21.34
C LEU A 479 8.36 12.84 -19.88
N ILE A 480 8.64 11.94 -18.96
CA ILE A 480 8.42 12.16 -17.51
C ILE A 480 9.33 13.30 -17.01
N GLU A 481 10.58 13.34 -17.41
CA GLU A 481 11.51 14.43 -17.08
C GLU A 481 11.00 15.79 -17.59
N ALA A 482 10.49 15.83 -18.82
CA ALA A 482 9.95 17.06 -19.40
C ALA A 482 8.60 17.49 -18.79
N LEU A 483 7.77 16.52 -18.31
CA LEU A 483 6.49 16.81 -17.66
C LEU A 483 6.62 17.15 -16.16
N ALA A 484 7.65 16.65 -15.48
CA ALA A 484 7.81 16.80 -14.03
C ALA A 484 7.73 18.25 -13.53
N PRO A 485 8.32 19.27 -14.21
CA PRO A 485 8.20 20.67 -13.81
C PRO A 485 6.76 21.21 -13.78
N PHE A 486 5.84 20.56 -14.46
CA PHE A 486 4.43 20.95 -14.57
C PHE A 486 3.47 20.14 -13.70
N THR A 487 3.97 19.26 -12.84
CA THR A 487 3.17 18.36 -12.00
C THR A 487 2.14 19.14 -11.19
N ASP A 488 2.56 20.13 -10.40
CA ASP A 488 1.66 20.94 -9.57
C ASP A 488 0.64 21.74 -10.38
N LEU A 489 1.06 22.28 -11.52
CA LEU A 489 0.19 23.04 -12.41
C LEU A 489 -0.92 22.16 -12.98
N ARG A 490 -0.54 20.95 -13.45
CA ARG A 490 -1.49 19.96 -13.99
C ARG A 490 -2.44 19.45 -12.91
N MET A 491 -1.95 19.15 -11.70
CA MET A 491 -2.80 18.75 -10.58
C MET A 491 -3.80 19.84 -10.18
N LYS A 492 -3.38 21.11 -10.11
CA LYS A 492 -4.28 22.22 -9.84
C LYS A 492 -5.35 22.38 -10.93
N LYS A 493 -5.01 22.16 -12.22
CA LYS A 493 -6.00 22.18 -13.31
C LYS A 493 -6.93 20.98 -13.24
N ALA A 494 -6.41 19.80 -13.03
CA ALA A 494 -7.19 18.57 -12.90
C ALA A 494 -8.28 18.67 -11.82
N THR A 495 -7.95 19.25 -10.67
CA THR A 495 -8.85 19.33 -9.50
C THR A 495 -9.84 20.52 -9.56
N ARG A 496 -9.61 21.55 -10.39
CA ARG A 496 -10.48 22.75 -10.45
C ARG A 496 -11.89 22.47 -10.97
N ALA A 497 -12.11 21.45 -11.75
CA ALA A 497 -13.40 21.10 -12.34
C ALA A 497 -14.22 20.10 -11.49
N GLY A 498 -13.59 19.35 -10.61
CA GLY A 498 -14.25 18.43 -9.67
C GLY A 498 -14.00 18.91 -8.24
N GLY A 499 -15.06 19.25 -7.49
CA GLY A 499 -14.95 19.78 -6.13
C GLY A 499 -13.88 19.10 -5.29
N GLN A 500 -13.29 19.84 -4.39
CA GLN A 500 -12.17 19.48 -3.53
C GLN A 500 -12.19 18.02 -3.09
N ILE A 501 -11.19 17.23 -3.52
CA ILE A 501 -10.77 16.05 -2.76
C ILE A 501 -10.17 16.62 -1.46
N GLN A 502 -10.96 16.60 -0.40
CA GLN A 502 -10.44 16.82 0.94
C GLN A 502 -9.82 15.51 1.40
N HIS A 503 -8.49 15.48 1.46
CA HIS A 503 -7.71 14.45 2.12
C HIS A 503 -7.94 14.48 3.63
#